data_2e2fc7570e7aa2b78137f4c93a11c6ed
#
_entry.id   2e2fc7570e7aa2b78137f4c93a11c6ed
#
_cell.length_a   1.000
_cell.length_b   1.000
_cell.length_c   1.000
_cell.angle_alpha   90.00
_cell.angle_beta   90.00
_cell.angle_gamma   90.00
#
_symmetry.space_group_name_H-M   'P 1'
#
loop_
_entity.id
_entity.type
_entity.pdbx_description
1 polymer ?
#
loop_
_entity_poly.entity_id
_entity_poly.type
_entity_poly.pdbx_seq_one_letter_code
_entity_poly.pdbx_strand_id
1 'polypeptide(L)'
;MEHLGNFMLRAIEFARHGMIQGASVPFGSVVVKDGVIVGEGWNHVIASSDPTAHGEIMAIRDACVKLDKFSLEGCEIYTTGQPCPMRLGAVCWAGIDRIYNGFRIEDVEGIGFDNAVFSRQIGLPFDVRAVPSRE
;
A
#
# COMPACT_ATOMS: atom_id res chain seq x y z
N MET A 1 16.29 -1.20 15.47
CA MET A 1 16.82 -0.54 14.26
C MET A 1 17.12 -1.55 13.16
N GLU A 2 17.81 -2.65 13.45
CA GLU A 2 18.09 -3.71 12.47
C GLU A 2 16.81 -4.32 11.90
N HIS A 3 15.77 -4.47 12.71
CA HIS A 3 14.48 -5.02 12.28
C HIS A 3 13.80 -4.18 11.19
N LEU A 4 13.86 -2.85 11.29
CA LEU A 4 13.23 -1.95 10.32
C LEU A 4 13.85 -2.13 8.92
N GLY A 5 15.18 -2.23 8.86
CA GLY A 5 15.90 -2.46 7.61
C GLY A 5 15.52 -3.79 6.96
N ASN A 6 15.43 -4.85 7.76
CA ASN A 6 15.11 -6.18 7.26
C ASN A 6 13.69 -6.26 6.68
N PHE A 7 12.70 -5.64 7.32
CA PHE A 7 11.33 -5.62 6.83
C PHE A 7 11.19 -4.77 5.56
N MET A 8 11.88 -3.64 5.49
CA MET A 8 11.90 -2.83 4.28
C MET A 8 12.58 -3.57 3.12
N LEU A 9 13.68 -4.27 3.37
CA LEU A 9 14.33 -5.10 2.36
C LEU A 9 13.38 -6.19 1.85
N ARG A 10 12.59 -6.78 2.73
CA ARG A 10 11.60 -7.79 2.33
C ARG A 10 10.52 -7.17 1.44
N ALA A 11 10.05 -5.98 1.77
CA ALA A 11 9.10 -5.24 0.92
C ALA A 11 9.69 -4.96 -0.46
N ILE A 12 10.96 -4.58 -0.53
CA ILE A 12 11.68 -4.36 -1.79
C ILE A 12 11.81 -5.67 -2.59
N GLU A 13 12.08 -6.79 -1.95
CA GLU A 13 12.11 -8.10 -2.61
C GLU A 13 10.76 -8.43 -3.24
N PHE A 14 9.65 -8.17 -2.56
CA PHE A 14 8.31 -8.37 -3.12
C PHE A 14 8.03 -7.42 -4.28
N ALA A 15 8.49 -6.17 -4.21
CA ALA A 15 8.39 -5.26 -5.34
C ALA A 15 9.12 -5.81 -6.56
N ARG A 16 10.33 -6.31 -6.37
CA ARG A 16 11.13 -6.92 -7.44
C ARG A 16 10.48 -8.19 -7.98
N HIS A 17 9.99 -9.05 -7.10
CA HIS A 17 9.27 -10.26 -7.47
C HIS A 17 8.06 -9.94 -8.33
N GLY A 18 7.27 -8.93 -7.95
CA GLY A 18 6.12 -8.46 -8.73
C GLY A 18 6.51 -8.01 -10.13
N MET A 19 7.63 -7.28 -10.28
CA MET A 19 8.13 -6.86 -11.60
C MET A 19 8.50 -8.07 -12.47
N ILE A 20 9.12 -9.10 -11.91
CA ILE A 20 9.44 -10.34 -12.63
C ILE A 20 8.14 -11.04 -13.06
N GLN A 21 7.08 -10.99 -12.26
CA GLN A 21 5.77 -11.56 -12.56
C GLN A 21 4.91 -10.70 -13.50
N GLY A 22 5.46 -9.62 -14.03
CA GLY A 22 4.78 -8.78 -15.01
C GLY A 22 4.04 -7.57 -14.44
N ALA A 23 4.19 -7.26 -13.17
CA ALA A 23 3.67 -6.02 -12.62
C ALA A 23 4.40 -4.83 -13.24
N SER A 24 3.66 -3.78 -13.62
CA SER A 24 4.24 -2.60 -14.28
C SER A 24 4.88 -1.62 -13.31
N VAL A 25 4.72 -1.81 -12.00
CA VAL A 25 5.19 -0.89 -10.96
C VAL A 25 5.92 -1.65 -9.84
N PRO A 26 7.01 -1.05 -9.29
CA PRO A 26 7.86 -1.73 -8.30
C PRO A 26 7.36 -1.49 -6.87
N PHE A 27 6.12 -1.89 -6.57
CA PHE A 27 5.53 -1.67 -5.26
C PHE A 27 5.30 -2.99 -4.53
N GLY A 28 5.88 -3.08 -3.33
CA GLY A 28 5.74 -4.22 -2.44
C GLY A 28 5.55 -3.77 -1.00
N SER A 29 4.91 -4.62 -0.20
CA SER A 29 4.59 -4.32 1.20
C SER A 29 4.60 -5.57 2.06
N VAL A 30 4.93 -5.39 3.35
CA VAL A 30 4.81 -6.43 4.37
C VAL A 30 4.09 -5.86 5.59
N VAL A 31 3.22 -6.67 6.17
CA VAL A 31 2.57 -6.38 7.47
C VAL A 31 3.29 -7.19 8.54
N VAL A 32 3.64 -6.54 9.64
CA VAL A 32 4.45 -7.13 10.71
C VAL A 32 3.70 -7.00 12.03
N LYS A 33 3.70 -8.08 12.80
CA LYS A 33 3.16 -8.09 14.16
C LYS A 33 4.17 -8.76 15.08
N ASP A 34 4.54 -8.07 16.18
CA ASP A 34 5.47 -8.60 17.19
C ASP A 34 6.78 -9.13 16.55
N GLY A 35 7.32 -8.40 15.58
CA GLY A 35 8.57 -8.76 14.90
C GLY A 35 8.45 -9.89 13.88
N VAL A 36 7.24 -10.32 13.53
CA VAL A 36 6.99 -11.40 12.57
C VAL A 36 6.18 -10.87 11.41
N ILE A 37 6.58 -11.21 10.18
CA ILE A 37 5.82 -10.88 8.98
C ILE A 37 4.56 -11.76 8.97
N VAL A 38 3.39 -11.13 8.96
CA VAL A 38 2.09 -11.80 8.96
C VAL A 38 1.31 -11.58 7.66
N GLY A 39 1.79 -10.73 6.78
CA GLY A 39 1.19 -10.50 5.46
C GLY A 39 2.18 -9.92 4.49
N GLU A 40 2.06 -10.28 3.22
CA GLU A 40 2.97 -9.90 2.16
C GLU A 40 2.18 -9.59 0.90
N GLY A 41 2.62 -8.60 0.13
CA GLY A 41 1.95 -8.26 -1.12
C GLY A 41 2.81 -7.46 -2.07
N TRP A 42 2.47 -7.59 -3.34
CA TRP A 42 2.99 -6.72 -4.41
C TRP A 42 1.83 -6.33 -5.32
N ASN A 43 2.07 -5.40 -6.23
CA ASN A 43 1.03 -4.89 -7.12
C ASN A 43 0.49 -5.97 -8.06
N HIS A 44 -0.82 -6.20 -8.02
CA HIS A 44 -1.53 -7.19 -8.83
C HIS A 44 -2.56 -6.54 -9.78
N VAL A 45 -2.49 -5.24 -10.01
CA VAL A 45 -3.47 -4.52 -10.83
C VAL A 45 -3.64 -5.17 -12.20
N ILE A 46 -2.55 -5.42 -12.91
CA ILE A 46 -2.58 -6.03 -14.22
C ILE A 46 -2.98 -7.51 -14.14
N ALA A 47 -2.33 -8.27 -13.26
CA ALA A 47 -2.55 -9.71 -13.14
C ALA A 47 -3.98 -10.08 -12.75
N SER A 48 -4.62 -9.25 -11.91
CA SER A 48 -5.97 -9.51 -11.39
C SER A 48 -7.05 -8.67 -12.08
N SER A 49 -6.69 -7.81 -13.02
CA SER A 49 -7.61 -6.84 -13.65
C SER A 49 -8.40 -6.06 -12.59
N ASP A 50 -7.71 -5.65 -11.53
CA ASP A 50 -8.29 -4.98 -10.38
C ASP A 50 -7.50 -3.69 -10.09
N PRO A 51 -8.06 -2.50 -10.37
CA PRO A 51 -7.36 -1.24 -10.17
C PRO A 51 -7.02 -0.94 -8.72
N THR A 52 -7.63 -1.65 -7.76
CA THR A 52 -7.37 -1.47 -6.33
C THR A 52 -6.31 -2.41 -5.78
N ALA A 53 -5.82 -3.38 -6.56
CA ALA A 53 -4.90 -4.42 -6.12
C ALA A 53 -3.45 -3.91 -5.98
N HIS A 54 -3.27 -2.82 -5.25
CA HIS A 54 -1.97 -2.28 -4.89
C HIS A 54 -1.27 -3.15 -3.83
N GLY A 55 0.04 -3.03 -3.70
CA GLY A 55 0.83 -3.87 -2.80
C GLY A 55 0.35 -3.88 -1.36
N GLU A 56 0.02 -2.71 -0.81
CA GLU A 56 -0.49 -2.58 0.56
C GLU A 56 -1.85 -3.25 0.72
N ILE A 57 -2.73 -3.12 -0.27
CA ILE A 57 -4.04 -3.79 -0.27
C ILE A 57 -3.85 -5.31 -0.25
N MET A 58 -2.95 -5.81 -1.08
CA MET A 58 -2.65 -7.24 -1.13
C MET A 58 -2.05 -7.75 0.18
N ALA A 59 -1.14 -6.98 0.79
CA ALA A 59 -0.53 -7.34 2.08
C ALA A 59 -1.55 -7.35 3.22
N ILE A 60 -2.46 -6.38 3.24
CA ILE A 60 -3.56 -6.32 4.23
C ILE A 60 -4.48 -7.53 4.08
N ARG A 61 -4.89 -7.86 2.87
CA ARG A 61 -5.73 -9.05 2.60
C ARG A 61 -5.05 -10.33 3.06
N ASP A 62 -3.77 -10.49 2.73
CA ASP A 62 -2.98 -11.64 3.14
C ASP A 62 -2.88 -11.76 4.66
N ALA A 63 -2.58 -10.66 5.35
CA ALA A 63 -2.49 -10.63 6.80
C ALA A 63 -3.82 -10.98 7.47
N CYS A 64 -4.91 -10.41 6.99
CA CYS A 64 -6.25 -10.66 7.53
C CYS A 64 -6.65 -12.12 7.38
N VAL A 65 -6.36 -12.73 6.25
CA VAL A 65 -6.63 -14.15 6.02
C VAL A 65 -5.79 -15.02 6.96
N LYS A 66 -4.49 -14.77 7.04
CA LYS A 66 -3.57 -15.56 7.87
C LYS A 66 -3.87 -15.44 9.37
N LEU A 67 -4.28 -14.26 9.82
CA LEU A 67 -4.63 -14.02 11.23
C LEU A 67 -6.10 -14.33 11.54
N ASP A 68 -6.90 -14.60 10.52
CA ASP A 68 -8.35 -14.80 10.63
C ASP A 68 -9.03 -13.63 11.38
N LYS A 69 -8.70 -12.41 10.94
CA LYS A 69 -9.19 -11.15 11.53
C LYS A 69 -9.39 -10.11 10.47
N PHE A 70 -10.29 -9.16 10.68
CA PHE A 70 -10.39 -7.95 9.87
C PHE A 70 -9.69 -6.74 10.51
N SER A 71 -9.24 -6.84 11.75
CA SER A 71 -8.47 -5.81 12.43
C SER A 71 -7.00 -6.19 12.48
N LEU A 72 -6.13 -5.28 12.08
CA LEU A 72 -4.68 -5.40 12.16
C LEU A 72 -4.11 -4.47 13.23
N GLU A 73 -4.89 -4.20 14.28
CA GLU A 73 -4.41 -3.47 15.45
C GLU A 73 -3.20 -4.18 16.06
N GLY A 74 -2.18 -3.42 16.43
CA GLY A 74 -0.91 -3.96 16.89
C GLY A 74 0.07 -4.32 15.79
N CYS A 75 -0.31 -4.17 14.51
CA CYS A 75 0.57 -4.42 13.38
C CYS A 75 1.18 -3.12 12.86
N GLU A 76 2.29 -3.28 12.14
CA GLU A 76 2.95 -2.22 11.39
C GLU A 76 3.03 -2.64 9.93
N ILE A 77 3.04 -1.69 9.00
CA ILE A 77 3.20 -1.98 7.58
C ILE A 77 4.45 -1.29 7.04
N TYR A 78 5.24 -2.04 6.29
CA TYR A 78 6.41 -1.55 5.58
C TYR A 78 6.08 -1.59 4.10
N THR A 79 6.23 -0.46 3.42
CA THR A 79 5.92 -0.33 2.01
C THR A 79 7.03 0.41 1.29
N THR A 80 7.33 0.00 0.05
CA THR A 80 8.42 0.60 -0.73
C THR A 80 8.15 2.06 -1.08
N GLY A 81 6.88 2.43 -1.23
CA GLY A 81 6.49 3.81 -1.53
C GLY A 81 5.45 4.35 -0.58
N GLN A 82 5.39 5.66 -0.45
CA GLN A 82 4.38 6.34 0.35
C GLN A 82 2.98 5.97 -0.16
N PRO A 83 2.05 5.51 0.69
CA PRO A 83 0.72 5.13 0.26
C PRO A 83 -0.05 6.26 -0.39
N CYS A 84 -0.75 5.96 -1.49
CA CYS A 84 -1.74 6.86 -2.06
C CYS A 84 -2.95 6.98 -1.12
N PRO A 85 -3.88 7.91 -1.35
CA PRO A 85 -5.06 8.06 -0.49
C PRO A 85 -5.88 6.79 -0.31
N MET A 86 -6.05 5.97 -1.35
CA MET A 86 -6.76 4.69 -1.26
C MET A 86 -6.06 3.73 -0.29
N ARG A 87 -4.75 3.59 -0.42
CA ARG A 87 -3.96 2.69 0.43
C ARG A 87 -3.88 3.19 1.86
N LEU A 88 -3.72 4.51 2.04
CA LEU A 88 -3.76 5.11 3.36
C LEU A 88 -5.12 4.87 4.03
N GLY A 89 -6.21 5.04 3.30
CA GLY A 89 -7.55 4.72 3.80
C GLY A 89 -7.67 3.26 4.22
N ALA A 90 -7.15 2.34 3.41
CA ALA A 90 -7.16 0.90 3.74
C ALA A 90 -6.35 0.59 5.00
N VAL A 91 -5.18 1.21 5.18
CA VAL A 91 -4.36 1.06 6.39
C VAL A 91 -5.13 1.55 7.62
N CYS A 92 -5.82 2.68 7.51
CA CYS A 92 -6.65 3.21 8.59
C CYS A 92 -7.84 2.29 8.89
N TRP A 93 -8.54 1.79 7.88
CA TRP A 93 -9.65 0.84 8.05
C TRP A 93 -9.20 -0.45 8.72
N ALA A 94 -8.01 -0.93 8.40
CA ALA A 94 -7.44 -2.13 9.01
C ALA A 94 -7.01 -1.90 10.47
N GLY A 95 -6.83 -0.65 10.88
CA GLY A 95 -6.40 -0.30 12.23
C GLY A 95 -4.90 -0.51 12.47
N ILE A 96 -4.10 -0.51 11.42
CA ILE A 96 -2.63 -0.64 11.52
C ILE A 96 -2.06 0.54 12.30
N ASP A 97 -1.13 0.27 13.20
CA ASP A 97 -0.59 1.26 14.14
C ASP A 97 0.39 2.23 13.50
N ARG A 98 1.18 1.78 12.52
CA ARG A 98 2.27 2.58 11.95
C ARG A 98 2.62 2.16 10.53
N ILE A 99 2.99 3.14 9.72
CA ILE A 99 3.48 2.96 8.35
C ILE A 99 4.95 3.35 8.31
N TYR A 100 5.78 2.50 7.71
CA TYR A 100 7.14 2.83 7.29
C TYR A 100 7.19 2.79 5.77
N ASN A 101 7.52 3.90 5.13
CA ASN A 101 7.59 3.98 3.68
C ASN A 101 9.01 4.32 3.19
N GLY A 102 9.36 3.81 2.02
CA GLY A 102 10.63 4.07 1.38
C GLY A 102 10.64 5.44 0.69
N PHE A 103 10.20 5.51 -0.57
CA PHE A 103 10.14 6.77 -1.28
C PHE A 103 8.82 7.51 -1.02
N ARG A 104 8.83 8.84 -1.21
CA ARG A 104 7.67 9.70 -1.05
C ARG A 104 6.93 9.87 -2.37
N ILE A 105 5.68 10.33 -2.32
CA ILE A 105 4.89 10.64 -3.51
C ILE A 105 5.63 11.64 -4.42
N GLU A 106 6.27 12.65 -3.85
CA GLU A 106 7.02 13.65 -4.62
C GLU A 106 8.21 13.03 -5.40
N ASP A 107 8.80 11.96 -4.88
CA ASP A 107 9.94 11.32 -5.51
C ASP A 107 9.57 10.65 -6.85
N VAL A 108 8.31 10.28 -7.03
CA VAL A 108 7.79 9.60 -8.22
C VAL A 108 6.84 10.45 -9.04
N GLU A 109 6.51 11.65 -8.57
CA GLU A 109 5.69 12.60 -9.32
C GLU A 109 6.42 12.99 -10.61
N GLY A 110 5.73 12.93 -11.72
CA GLY A 110 6.31 13.25 -13.03
C GLY A 110 6.93 12.07 -13.76
N ILE A 111 7.01 10.90 -13.14
CA ILE A 111 7.48 9.67 -13.83
C ILE A 111 6.35 8.65 -14.04
N GLY A 112 5.10 9.09 -13.97
CA GLY A 112 3.93 8.26 -14.30
C GLY A 112 3.20 7.64 -13.12
N PHE A 113 3.60 7.92 -11.87
CA PHE A 113 2.94 7.42 -10.65
C PHE A 113 2.22 8.58 -9.95
N ASP A 114 1.18 9.11 -10.58
CA ASP A 114 0.58 10.40 -10.25
C ASP A 114 -0.46 10.32 -9.13
N ASN A 115 -0.04 9.88 -7.94
CA ASN A 115 -0.90 9.79 -6.75
C ASN A 115 -1.27 11.17 -6.17
N ALA A 116 -0.50 12.21 -6.47
CA ALA A 116 -0.74 13.56 -5.99
C ALA A 116 -2.07 14.12 -6.50
N VAL A 117 -2.51 13.71 -7.69
CA VAL A 117 -3.81 14.08 -8.26
C VAL A 117 -4.94 13.65 -7.31
N PHE A 118 -4.91 12.42 -6.83
CA PHE A 118 -5.95 11.90 -5.93
C PHE A 118 -5.95 12.60 -4.58
N SER A 119 -4.78 12.92 -4.05
CA SER A 119 -4.68 13.69 -2.80
C SER A 119 -5.33 15.05 -2.93
N ARG A 120 -5.13 15.73 -4.06
CA ARG A 120 -5.78 17.02 -4.34
C ARG A 120 -7.30 16.87 -4.46
N GLN A 121 -7.77 15.82 -5.15
CA GLN A 121 -9.21 15.58 -5.34
C GLN A 121 -9.93 15.37 -4.00
N ILE A 122 -9.34 14.64 -3.07
CA ILE A 122 -9.93 14.38 -1.76
C ILE A 122 -10.11 15.68 -0.96
N GLY A 123 -9.20 16.64 -1.12
CA GLY A 123 -9.28 17.94 -0.45
C GLY A 123 -10.33 18.88 -1.02
N LEU A 124 -10.94 18.56 -2.17
CA LEU A 124 -11.93 19.43 -2.81
C LEU A 124 -13.34 19.18 -2.26
N PRO A 125 -14.25 20.19 -2.33
CA PRO A 125 -15.67 19.97 -2.09
C PRO A 125 -16.23 18.88 -3.02
N PHE A 126 -17.22 18.12 -2.55
CA PHE A 126 -17.72 16.91 -3.21
C PHE A 126 -18.24 17.16 -4.64
N ASP A 127 -18.85 18.30 -4.87
CA ASP A 127 -19.48 18.64 -6.15
C ASP A 127 -18.51 19.13 -7.24
N VAL A 128 -17.29 19.51 -6.85
CA VAL A 128 -16.27 20.02 -7.78
C VAL A 128 -15.13 19.02 -8.04
N ARG A 129 -15.20 17.83 -7.48
CA ARG A 129 -14.26 16.74 -7.75
C ARG A 129 -14.41 16.23 -9.18
N ALA A 130 -13.34 15.63 -9.74
CA ALA A 130 -13.38 15.00 -11.05
C ALA A 130 -14.46 13.91 -11.12
N VAL A 131 -14.72 13.18 -10.01
CA VAL A 131 -15.86 12.29 -9.84
C VAL A 131 -16.75 12.93 -8.77
N PRO A 132 -17.74 13.75 -9.16
CA PRO A 132 -18.56 14.48 -8.19
C PRO A 132 -19.55 13.57 -7.47
N SER A 133 -19.79 13.91 -6.21
CA SER A 133 -20.82 13.26 -5.40
C SER A 133 -22.00 14.21 -5.26
N ARG A 134 -23.22 13.71 -5.41
CA ARG A 134 -24.47 14.47 -5.27
C ARG A 134 -25.43 13.72 -4.36
N GLU A 135 -26.22 14.47 -3.58
CA GLU A 135 -27.29 13.93 -2.76
C GLU A 135 -28.56 13.71 -3.59
#